data_9544848245557832b2d44cf75ea79254
#
_entry.id   9544848245557832b2d44cf75ea79254
#
_cell.length_a   1.000
_cell.length_b   1.000
_cell.length_c   1.000
_cell.angle_alpha   90.00
_cell.angle_beta   90.00
_cell.angle_gamma   90.00
#
_symmetry.space_group_name_H-M   'P 1'
#
loop_
_entity.id
_entity.type
_entity.pdbx_description
1 polymer ?
#
loop_
_entity_poly.entity_id
_entity_poly.type
_entity_poly.pdbx_seq_one_letter_code
_entity_poly.pdbx_strand_id
1 'polypeptide(L)'
;HGAPLMPAFHAAMLGAAHEDRAVLNLGGIGNLTLLPAHGDVRGFDTGPANALLDAWCQRHLGQPYDAGGAFAASGQVDEGLLRRLLADPWFALTPPKSTGREQFHLRWVDALLEPAAHPAAAVQATLLELTAATVADALLAQQPATRQLLVCGGGVHNPLLLARLRARLPGVQVLSTQSLGLDPDYVEAMGFAWLARQTLAGLPGNLPSVSGARGPRILGAIHPA
;
A
#
# COMPACT_ATOMS: atom_id res chain seq x y z
N HIS A 1 13.91 10.32 -2.99
CA HIS A 1 12.88 9.39 -2.54
C HIS A 1 13.08 8.06 -3.25
N GLY A 2 13.29 7.02 -2.44
CA GLY A 2 13.60 5.70 -2.99
C GLY A 2 12.45 5.12 -3.65
N ALA A 3 11.86 4.79 -4.41
CA ALA A 3 10.94 3.84 -4.98
C ALA A 3 9.80 4.37 -5.88
N PRO A 4 9.94 5.41 -6.67
CA PRO A 4 8.92 5.72 -7.67
C PRO A 4 9.12 4.96 -8.99
N LEU A 5 9.71 3.76 -8.98
CA LEU A 5 9.95 3.00 -10.22
C LEU A 5 8.76 2.10 -10.58
N MET A 6 8.13 1.48 -9.59
CA MET A 6 6.99 0.58 -9.82
C MET A 6 5.79 1.24 -10.51
N PRO A 7 5.46 2.51 -10.27
CA PRO A 7 4.35 3.15 -10.99
C PRO A 7 4.47 3.15 -12.52
N ALA A 8 5.69 3.17 -13.08
CA ALA A 8 5.87 3.05 -14.53
C ALA A 8 5.45 1.65 -15.04
N PHE A 9 5.82 0.61 -14.31
CA PHE A 9 5.39 -0.77 -14.59
C PHE A 9 3.88 -0.93 -14.39
N HIS A 10 3.33 -0.41 -13.29
CA HIS A 10 1.90 -0.46 -13.03
C HIS A 10 1.10 0.22 -14.15
N ALA A 11 1.54 1.39 -14.63
CA ALA A 11 0.89 2.08 -15.73
C ALA A 11 0.92 1.27 -17.02
N ALA A 12 2.08 0.66 -17.33
CA ALA A 12 2.26 -0.12 -18.56
C ALA A 12 1.42 -1.41 -18.57
N MET A 13 1.23 -2.05 -17.40
CA MET A 13 0.60 -3.37 -17.32
C MET A 13 -0.86 -3.33 -16.86
N LEU A 14 -1.25 -2.35 -16.05
CA LEU A 14 -2.52 -2.31 -15.34
C LEU A 14 -3.35 -1.06 -15.65
N GLY A 15 -2.78 -0.08 -16.35
CA GLY A 15 -3.51 1.10 -16.82
C GLY A 15 -4.66 0.74 -17.76
N ALA A 16 -5.72 1.55 -17.74
CA ALA A 16 -6.86 1.41 -18.63
C ALA A 16 -7.23 2.77 -19.26
N ALA A 17 -7.58 2.75 -20.55
CA ALA A 17 -7.91 3.98 -21.26
C ALA A 17 -9.32 4.54 -20.95
N HIS A 18 -10.19 3.73 -20.32
CA HIS A 18 -11.61 4.06 -20.19
C HIS A 18 -12.11 4.11 -18.74
N GLU A 19 -11.24 3.81 -17.78
CA GLU A 19 -11.59 3.84 -16.35
C GLU A 19 -10.38 4.17 -15.48
N ASP A 20 -10.64 4.83 -14.37
CA ASP A 20 -9.64 5.08 -13.36
C ASP A 20 -9.40 3.83 -12.54
N ARG A 21 -8.13 3.41 -12.47
CA ARG A 21 -7.65 2.31 -11.63
C ARG A 21 -6.66 2.80 -10.59
N ALA A 22 -6.46 2.01 -9.57
CA ALA A 22 -5.35 2.19 -8.65
C ALA A 22 -4.71 0.83 -8.35
N VAL A 23 -3.40 0.83 -8.09
CA VAL A 23 -2.68 -0.34 -7.58
C VAL A 23 -2.30 -0.06 -6.15
N LEU A 24 -2.62 -0.99 -5.26
CA LEU A 24 -2.25 -0.97 -3.85
C LEU A 24 -1.25 -2.09 -3.58
N ASN A 25 -0.03 -1.74 -3.27
CA ASN A 25 0.93 -2.68 -2.71
C ASN A 25 0.79 -2.71 -1.18
N LEU A 26 0.35 -3.84 -0.64
CA LEU A 26 0.25 -4.12 0.80
C LEU A 26 1.50 -4.86 1.28
N GLY A 27 2.63 -4.15 1.30
CA GLY A 27 3.86 -4.59 1.96
C GLY A 27 3.88 -4.23 3.45
N GLY A 28 5.05 -3.94 3.99
CA GLY A 28 5.17 -3.40 5.36
C GLY A 28 4.54 -2.01 5.49
N ILE A 29 4.68 -1.19 4.46
CA ILE A 29 4.01 0.10 4.24
C ILE A 29 3.04 -0.10 3.08
N GLY A 30 1.87 0.50 3.16
CA GLY A 30 0.91 0.57 2.07
C GLY A 30 1.32 1.65 1.07
N ASN A 31 1.36 1.30 -0.21
CA ASN A 31 1.71 2.23 -1.28
C ASN A 31 0.64 2.21 -2.37
N LEU A 32 0.16 3.39 -2.75
CA LEU A 32 -0.79 3.57 -3.85
C LEU A 32 -0.09 4.08 -5.12
N THR A 33 -0.44 3.46 -6.25
CA THR A 33 -0.22 4.02 -7.58
C THR A 33 -1.58 4.35 -8.19
N LEU A 34 -1.83 5.60 -8.48
CA LEU A 34 -3.05 6.07 -9.14
C LEU A 34 -2.85 6.05 -10.65
N LEU A 35 -3.73 5.35 -11.33
CA LEU A 35 -3.73 5.14 -12.78
C LEU A 35 -5.00 5.75 -13.39
N PRO A 36 -5.07 7.08 -13.52
CA PRO A 36 -6.23 7.71 -14.13
C PRO A 36 -6.33 7.34 -15.61
N ALA A 37 -7.56 7.24 -16.13
CA ALA A 37 -7.79 7.05 -17.57
C ALA A 37 -7.20 8.21 -18.39
N HIS A 38 -7.21 9.40 -17.81
CA HIS A 38 -6.64 10.63 -18.39
C HIS A 38 -5.84 11.40 -17.34
N GLY A 39 -4.65 11.85 -17.70
CA GLY A 39 -3.77 12.61 -16.80
C GLY A 39 -2.57 11.84 -16.30
N ASP A 40 -1.90 12.40 -15.32
CA ASP A 40 -0.63 11.89 -14.82
C ASP A 40 -0.79 10.78 -13.79
N VAL A 41 0.00 9.74 -13.95
CA VAL A 41 0.19 8.71 -12.94
C VAL A 41 0.85 9.32 -11.70
N ARG A 42 0.36 8.96 -10.52
CA ARG A 42 0.89 9.41 -9.23
C ARG A 42 1.14 8.20 -8.33
N GLY A 43 2.15 8.30 -7.46
CA GLY A 43 2.45 7.23 -6.50
C GLY A 43 2.88 7.83 -5.16
N PHE A 44 2.41 7.26 -4.05
CA PHE A 44 2.74 7.71 -2.70
C PHE A 44 2.38 6.65 -1.65
N ASP A 45 2.94 6.80 -0.44
CA ASP A 45 2.65 5.92 0.68
C ASP A 45 1.38 6.35 1.41
N THR A 46 0.59 5.37 1.85
CA THR A 46 -0.66 5.60 2.58
C THR A 46 -0.49 5.51 4.09
N GLY A 47 0.57 4.85 4.54
CA GLY A 47 0.87 4.63 5.96
C GLY A 47 1.28 3.20 6.26
N PRO A 48 1.30 2.82 7.54
CA PRO A 48 1.67 1.48 7.96
C PRO A 48 0.65 0.46 7.46
N ALA A 49 1.17 -0.72 7.08
CA ALA A 49 0.38 -1.88 6.72
C ALA A 49 0.90 -3.10 7.50
N ASN A 50 1.40 -4.14 6.83
CA ASN A 50 1.83 -5.36 7.52
C ASN A 50 2.95 -5.14 8.55
N ALA A 51 3.77 -4.09 8.43
CA ALA A 51 4.87 -3.88 9.38
C ALA A 51 4.38 -3.76 10.84
N LEU A 52 3.28 -3.06 11.09
CA LEU A 52 2.70 -2.97 12.43
C LEU A 52 1.92 -4.24 12.81
N LEU A 53 1.16 -4.81 11.88
CA LEU A 53 0.39 -6.03 12.07
C LEU A 53 1.29 -7.21 12.46
N ASP A 54 2.37 -7.39 11.70
CA ASP A 54 3.34 -8.47 11.92
C ASP A 54 4.10 -8.28 13.23
N ALA A 55 4.56 -7.05 13.50
CA ALA A 55 5.28 -6.75 14.72
C ALA A 55 4.40 -6.93 15.97
N TRP A 56 3.11 -6.57 15.91
CA TRP A 56 2.18 -6.78 17.02
C TRP A 56 1.85 -8.25 17.20
N CYS A 57 1.62 -8.98 16.10
CA CYS A 57 1.41 -10.43 16.11
C CYS A 57 2.63 -11.16 16.69
N GLN A 58 3.83 -10.80 16.27
CA GLN A 58 5.08 -11.37 16.81
C GLN A 58 5.24 -11.11 18.30
N ARG A 59 4.90 -9.90 18.78
CA ARG A 59 4.99 -9.53 20.21
C ARG A 59 4.05 -10.36 21.09
N HIS A 60 2.83 -10.62 20.62
CA HIS A 60 1.77 -11.18 21.45
C HIS A 60 1.50 -12.67 21.24
N LEU A 61 1.78 -13.18 20.04
CA LEU A 61 1.56 -14.60 19.69
C LEU A 61 2.86 -15.34 19.35
N GLY A 62 4.00 -14.66 19.23
CA GLY A 62 5.24 -15.26 18.76
C GLY A 62 5.20 -15.71 17.29
N GLN A 63 4.18 -15.27 16.52
CA GLN A 63 4.01 -15.60 15.12
C GLN A 63 4.52 -14.47 14.23
N PRO A 64 5.17 -14.77 13.08
CA PRO A 64 5.76 -13.76 12.21
C PRO A 64 4.74 -12.84 11.54
N TYR A 65 3.49 -13.27 11.39
CA TYR A 65 2.37 -12.53 10.83
C TYR A 65 1.02 -13.10 11.28
N ASP A 66 -0.03 -12.32 11.14
CA ASP A 66 -1.41 -12.71 11.45
C ASP A 66 -2.02 -13.48 10.26
N ALA A 67 -1.91 -14.80 10.28
CA ALA A 67 -2.37 -15.67 9.21
C ALA A 67 -3.88 -15.51 8.95
N GLY A 68 -4.24 -15.07 7.74
CA GLY A 68 -5.62 -14.83 7.34
C GLY A 68 -6.35 -13.75 8.13
N GLY A 69 -5.67 -12.97 8.98
CA GLY A 69 -6.27 -11.97 9.85
C GLY A 69 -7.01 -12.57 11.06
N ALA A 70 -6.69 -13.81 11.45
CA ALA A 70 -7.39 -14.53 12.51
C ALA A 70 -7.25 -13.86 13.89
N PHE A 71 -6.07 -13.31 14.19
CA PHE A 71 -5.82 -12.59 15.43
C PHE A 71 -6.63 -11.29 15.47
N ALA A 72 -6.62 -10.51 14.41
CA ALA A 72 -7.45 -9.31 14.29
C ALA A 72 -8.94 -9.64 14.36
N ALA A 73 -9.39 -10.73 13.73
CA ALA A 73 -10.78 -11.17 13.74
C ALA A 73 -11.28 -11.58 15.14
N SER A 74 -10.38 -11.99 16.05
CA SER A 74 -10.72 -12.33 17.45
C SER A 74 -10.91 -11.10 18.34
N GLY A 75 -10.56 -9.89 17.85
CA GLY A 75 -10.73 -8.64 18.57
C GLY A 75 -11.83 -7.76 17.95
N GLN A 76 -12.11 -6.66 18.63
CA GLN A 76 -12.97 -5.60 18.13
C GLN A 76 -12.14 -4.33 17.95
N VAL A 77 -12.45 -3.54 16.92
CA VAL A 77 -11.80 -2.25 16.70
C VAL A 77 -12.05 -1.32 17.88
N ASP A 78 -10.99 -0.80 18.45
CA ASP A 78 -11.05 0.28 19.45
C ASP A 78 -11.09 1.62 18.72
N GLU A 79 -12.28 2.21 18.63
CA GLU A 79 -12.50 3.47 17.94
C GLU A 79 -11.76 4.65 18.60
N GLY A 80 -11.50 4.58 19.90
CA GLY A 80 -10.70 5.58 20.63
C GLY A 80 -9.25 5.52 20.20
N LEU A 81 -8.66 4.32 20.17
CA LEU A 81 -7.30 4.11 19.69
C LEU A 81 -7.17 4.46 18.20
N LEU A 82 -8.14 4.03 17.37
CA LEU A 82 -8.12 4.35 15.94
C LEU A 82 -8.06 5.85 15.68
N ARG A 83 -8.88 6.63 16.40
CA ARG A 83 -8.87 8.11 16.29
C ARG A 83 -7.51 8.70 16.71
N ARG A 84 -6.89 8.19 17.78
CA ARG A 84 -5.56 8.65 18.21
C ARG A 84 -4.48 8.33 17.18
N LEU A 85 -4.52 7.13 16.59
CA LEU A 85 -3.60 6.71 15.53
C LEU A 85 -3.75 7.58 14.28
N LEU A 86 -4.99 7.81 13.83
CA LEU A 86 -5.30 8.65 12.66
C LEU A 86 -5.00 10.14 12.88
N ALA A 87 -4.87 10.59 14.13
CA ALA A 87 -4.52 11.97 14.45
C ALA A 87 -3.03 12.30 14.22
N ASP A 88 -2.19 11.32 13.87
CA ASP A 88 -0.79 11.60 13.51
C ASP A 88 -0.74 12.56 12.32
N PRO A 89 -0.02 13.70 12.44
CA PRO A 89 0.04 14.74 11.41
C PRO A 89 0.51 14.23 10.04
N TRP A 90 1.27 13.13 10.00
CA TRP A 90 1.73 12.55 8.74
C TRP A 90 0.57 12.15 7.82
N PHE A 91 -0.55 11.65 8.37
CA PHE A 91 -1.69 11.26 7.56
C PHE A 91 -2.34 12.44 6.84
N ALA A 92 -2.28 13.64 7.42
CA ALA A 92 -2.80 14.87 6.81
C ALA A 92 -1.89 15.46 5.71
N LEU A 93 -0.67 14.94 5.52
CA LEU A 93 0.23 15.42 4.47
C LEU A 93 -0.36 15.14 3.08
N THR A 94 -0.22 16.12 2.21
CA THR A 94 -0.59 15.99 0.78
C THR A 94 0.46 15.18 0.03
N PRO A 95 0.08 14.25 -0.86
CA PRO A 95 1.05 13.61 -1.76
C PRO A 95 1.78 14.62 -2.67
N PRO A 96 3.04 14.33 -3.05
CA PRO A 96 3.76 13.09 -2.80
C PRO A 96 4.30 13.00 -1.36
N LYS A 97 4.04 11.89 -0.69
CA LYS A 97 4.56 11.61 0.64
C LYS A 97 5.07 10.18 0.73
N SER A 98 6.09 9.96 1.57
CA SER A 98 6.62 8.64 1.86
C SER A 98 6.92 8.49 3.35
N THR A 99 6.94 7.24 3.81
CA THR A 99 7.22 6.87 5.19
C THR A 99 7.90 5.50 5.25
N GLY A 100 8.22 5.05 6.47
CA GLY A 100 8.88 3.79 6.69
C GLY A 100 8.68 3.28 8.11
N ARG A 101 9.35 2.17 8.40
CA ARG A 101 9.32 1.54 9.72
C ARG A 101 9.99 2.39 10.81
N GLU A 102 10.81 3.37 10.43
CA GLU A 102 11.42 4.34 11.34
C GLU A 102 10.40 5.29 11.96
N GLN A 103 9.30 5.56 11.26
CA GLN A 103 8.21 6.40 11.75
C GLN A 103 7.11 5.56 12.41
N PHE A 104 6.62 4.54 11.71
CA PHE A 104 5.53 3.69 12.19
C PHE A 104 6.07 2.37 12.74
N HIS A 105 6.33 2.34 14.03
CA HIS A 105 6.87 1.19 14.79
C HIS A 105 6.09 0.97 16.09
N LEU A 106 6.31 -0.15 16.76
CA LEU A 106 5.53 -0.50 17.97
C LEU A 106 5.63 0.54 19.09
N ARG A 107 6.76 1.26 19.25
CA ARG A 107 6.85 2.33 20.25
C ARG A 107 5.89 3.49 19.96
N TRP A 108 5.63 3.77 18.68
CA TRP A 108 4.62 4.77 18.29
C TRP A 108 3.22 4.30 18.69
N VAL A 109 2.89 3.02 18.50
CA VAL A 109 1.62 2.45 18.97
C VAL A 109 1.54 2.49 20.50
N ASP A 110 2.58 2.02 21.20
CA ASP A 110 2.65 1.98 22.67
C ASP A 110 2.43 3.36 23.30
N ALA A 111 2.95 4.44 22.69
CA ALA A 111 2.78 5.80 23.17
C ALA A 111 1.32 6.30 23.05
N LEU A 112 0.50 5.68 22.22
CA LEU A 112 -0.91 6.02 22.00
C LEU A 112 -1.87 5.11 22.75
N LEU A 113 -1.36 4.00 23.32
CA LEU A 113 -2.16 3.15 24.21
C LEU A 113 -2.37 3.89 25.53
N GLU A 114 -3.61 3.90 26.00
CA GLU A 114 -3.91 4.40 27.36
C GLU A 114 -3.38 3.42 28.42
N PRO A 115 -3.16 3.88 29.68
CA PRO A 115 -2.76 3.00 30.77
C PRO A 115 -3.75 1.88 31.08
N ALA A 116 -4.99 1.98 30.59
CA ALA A 116 -5.99 0.93 30.66
C ALA A 116 -5.58 -0.25 29.74
N ALA A 117 -5.83 -1.47 30.23
CA ALA A 117 -5.48 -2.68 29.47
C ALA A 117 -6.28 -2.76 28.16
N HIS A 118 -5.61 -2.56 27.03
CA HIS A 118 -6.16 -2.86 25.73
C HIS A 118 -5.93 -4.36 25.41
N PRO A 119 -6.98 -5.16 25.17
CA PRO A 119 -6.80 -6.53 24.71
C PRO A 119 -5.94 -6.56 23.43
N ALA A 120 -4.93 -7.42 23.39
CA ALA A 120 -4.00 -7.47 22.28
C ALA A 120 -4.69 -7.70 20.93
N ALA A 121 -5.76 -8.52 20.91
CA ALA A 121 -6.57 -8.74 19.72
C ALA A 121 -7.33 -7.48 19.28
N ALA A 122 -7.78 -6.62 20.20
CA ALA A 122 -8.44 -5.36 19.86
C ALA A 122 -7.45 -4.38 19.24
N VAL A 123 -6.21 -4.32 19.73
CA VAL A 123 -5.16 -3.50 19.10
C VAL A 123 -4.85 -4.02 17.70
N GLN A 124 -4.71 -5.35 17.51
CA GLN A 124 -4.49 -5.94 16.19
C GLN A 124 -5.62 -5.58 15.21
N ALA A 125 -6.88 -5.70 15.64
CA ALA A 125 -8.04 -5.31 14.85
C ALA A 125 -8.01 -3.82 14.48
N THR A 126 -7.58 -2.98 15.42
CA THR A 126 -7.50 -1.52 15.23
C THR A 126 -6.36 -1.15 14.25
N LEU A 127 -5.21 -1.82 14.33
CA LEU A 127 -4.11 -1.62 13.38
C LEU A 127 -4.48 -2.07 11.96
N LEU A 128 -5.24 -3.17 11.83
CA LEU A 128 -5.79 -3.60 10.54
C LEU A 128 -6.78 -2.56 9.98
N GLU A 129 -7.64 -2.05 10.83
CA GLU A 129 -8.59 -0.99 10.46
C GLU A 129 -7.89 0.31 10.09
N LEU A 130 -6.81 0.68 10.79
CA LEU A 130 -5.97 1.83 10.45
C LEU A 130 -5.44 1.72 9.01
N THR A 131 -4.90 0.54 8.64
CA THR A 131 -4.42 0.28 7.28
C THR A 131 -5.54 0.46 6.26
N ALA A 132 -6.72 -0.11 6.50
CA ALA A 132 -7.85 0.00 5.60
C ALA A 132 -8.36 1.44 5.47
N ALA A 133 -8.42 2.18 6.59
CA ALA A 133 -8.85 3.57 6.64
C ALA A 133 -7.91 4.48 5.86
N THR A 134 -6.61 4.43 6.15
CA THR A 134 -5.62 5.31 5.52
C THR A 134 -5.51 5.10 4.01
N VAL A 135 -5.66 3.85 3.55
CA VAL A 135 -5.72 3.53 2.12
C VAL A 135 -6.98 4.09 1.48
N ALA A 136 -8.14 3.85 2.09
CA ALA A 136 -9.42 4.28 1.53
C ALA A 136 -9.53 5.82 1.48
N ASP A 137 -9.18 6.48 2.57
CA ASP A 137 -9.22 7.95 2.68
C ASP A 137 -8.27 8.59 1.64
N ALA A 138 -7.06 8.05 1.49
CA ALA A 138 -6.10 8.53 0.50
C ALA A 138 -6.60 8.33 -0.94
N LEU A 139 -7.18 7.16 -1.25
CA LEU A 139 -7.72 6.87 -2.58
C LEU A 139 -8.88 7.79 -2.93
N LEU A 140 -9.85 7.93 -2.03
CA LEU A 140 -11.04 8.76 -2.24
C LEU A 140 -10.68 10.26 -2.35
N ALA A 141 -9.70 10.71 -1.55
CA ALA A 141 -9.25 12.10 -1.61
C ALA A 141 -8.49 12.43 -2.91
N GLN A 142 -7.73 11.48 -3.46
CA GLN A 142 -6.84 11.72 -4.58
C GLN A 142 -7.40 11.31 -5.95
N GLN A 143 -8.27 10.30 -5.99
CA GLN A 143 -8.86 9.77 -7.21
C GLN A 143 -10.25 9.18 -6.94
N PRO A 144 -11.26 10.02 -6.62
CA PRO A 144 -12.59 9.56 -6.22
C PRO A 144 -13.36 8.80 -7.32
N ALA A 145 -12.94 8.95 -8.58
CA ALA A 145 -13.55 8.24 -9.72
C ALA A 145 -13.01 6.83 -9.93
N THR A 146 -12.11 6.34 -9.07
CA THR A 146 -11.52 5.00 -9.17
C THR A 146 -12.61 3.92 -9.22
N ARG A 147 -12.51 3.04 -10.22
CA ARG A 147 -13.42 1.90 -10.40
C ARG A 147 -12.84 0.58 -9.87
N GLN A 148 -11.54 0.42 -10.00
CA GLN A 148 -10.84 -0.80 -9.58
C GLN A 148 -9.61 -0.46 -8.72
N LEU A 149 -9.51 -1.11 -7.57
CA LEU A 149 -8.32 -1.13 -6.73
C LEU A 149 -7.67 -2.52 -6.84
N LEU A 150 -6.52 -2.58 -7.50
CA LEU A 150 -5.77 -3.80 -7.76
C LEU A 150 -4.74 -3.99 -6.64
N VAL A 151 -4.90 -5.03 -5.84
CA VAL A 151 -4.09 -5.28 -4.63
C VAL A 151 -3.01 -6.30 -4.93
N CYS A 152 -1.78 -6.01 -4.49
CA CYS A 152 -0.63 -6.92 -4.50
C CYS A 152 0.15 -6.84 -3.19
N GLY A 153 1.22 -7.64 -3.09
CA GLY A 153 2.03 -7.77 -1.87
C GLY A 153 1.38 -8.69 -0.84
N GLY A 154 2.12 -9.02 0.22
CA GLY A 154 1.71 -10.03 1.21
C GLY A 154 0.35 -9.79 1.88
N GLY A 155 -0.09 -8.54 2.00
CA GLY A 155 -1.41 -8.22 2.57
C GLY A 155 -2.60 -8.69 1.72
N VAL A 156 -2.41 -9.08 0.46
CA VAL A 156 -3.47 -9.67 -0.38
C VAL A 156 -4.00 -10.99 0.20
N HIS A 157 -3.17 -11.69 0.99
CA HIS A 157 -3.50 -12.95 1.64
C HIS A 157 -4.25 -12.78 2.97
N ASN A 158 -4.54 -11.53 3.36
CA ASN A 158 -5.36 -11.24 4.54
C ASN A 158 -6.82 -10.92 4.11
N PRO A 159 -7.73 -11.90 4.13
CA PRO A 159 -9.11 -11.71 3.67
C PRO A 159 -9.88 -10.71 4.52
N LEU A 160 -9.54 -10.57 5.82
CA LEU A 160 -10.17 -9.58 6.69
C LEU A 160 -9.78 -8.17 6.27
N LEU A 161 -8.50 -7.91 5.97
CA LEU A 161 -8.05 -6.62 5.47
C LEU A 161 -8.73 -6.26 4.13
N LEU A 162 -8.83 -7.22 3.20
CA LEU A 162 -9.54 -6.99 1.94
C LEU A 162 -11.04 -6.73 2.16
N ALA A 163 -11.67 -7.40 3.14
CA ALA A 163 -13.07 -7.15 3.49
C ALA A 163 -13.25 -5.73 4.07
N ARG A 164 -12.33 -5.26 4.92
CA ARG A 164 -12.37 -3.88 5.46
C ARG A 164 -12.16 -2.84 4.36
N LEU A 165 -11.24 -3.07 3.43
CA LEU A 165 -11.07 -2.19 2.27
C LEU A 165 -12.34 -2.10 1.42
N ARG A 166 -12.99 -3.24 1.13
CA ARG A 166 -14.26 -3.25 0.39
C ARG A 166 -15.37 -2.47 1.11
N ALA A 167 -15.45 -2.63 2.43
CA ALA A 167 -16.43 -1.92 3.24
C ALA A 167 -16.23 -0.40 3.22
N ARG A 168 -14.96 0.05 3.18
CA ARG A 168 -14.61 1.49 3.15
C ARG A 168 -14.65 2.11 1.75
N LEU A 169 -14.67 1.30 0.72
CA LEU A 169 -14.63 1.72 -0.69
C LEU A 169 -15.89 1.27 -1.45
N PRO A 170 -17.10 1.71 -1.04
CA PRO A 170 -18.32 1.35 -1.74
C PRO A 170 -18.26 1.85 -3.19
N GLY A 171 -18.53 0.96 -4.15
CA GLY A 171 -18.48 1.27 -5.58
C GLY A 171 -17.10 1.08 -6.24
N VAL A 172 -16.05 0.78 -5.46
CA VAL A 172 -14.74 0.37 -5.99
C VAL A 172 -14.60 -1.14 -5.94
N GLN A 173 -14.25 -1.77 -7.05
CA GLN A 173 -13.93 -3.19 -7.08
C GLN A 173 -12.53 -3.43 -6.52
N VAL A 174 -12.44 -4.03 -5.33
CA VAL A 174 -11.16 -4.42 -4.70
C VAL A 174 -10.82 -5.84 -5.16
N LEU A 175 -9.82 -5.95 -6.05
CA LEU A 175 -9.40 -7.17 -6.72
C LEU A 175 -7.91 -7.44 -6.45
N SER A 176 -7.49 -8.70 -6.55
CA SER A 176 -6.05 -9.01 -6.64
C SER A 176 -5.53 -8.70 -8.05
N THR A 177 -4.25 -8.31 -8.19
CA THR A 177 -3.58 -8.17 -9.48
C THR A 177 -3.63 -9.46 -10.31
N GLN A 178 -3.84 -10.61 -9.66
CA GLN A 178 -4.07 -11.90 -10.32
C GLN A 178 -5.26 -11.87 -11.29
N SER A 179 -6.28 -11.05 -11.02
CA SER A 179 -7.44 -10.90 -11.91
C SER A 179 -7.08 -10.35 -13.30
N LEU A 180 -5.93 -9.69 -13.41
CA LEU A 180 -5.36 -9.17 -14.65
C LEU A 180 -4.08 -9.92 -15.08
N GLY A 181 -3.87 -11.13 -14.54
CA GLY A 181 -2.77 -12.01 -14.93
C GLY A 181 -1.42 -11.69 -14.29
N LEU A 182 -1.36 -10.79 -13.31
CA LEU A 182 -0.14 -10.50 -12.54
C LEU A 182 -0.24 -11.15 -11.16
N ASP A 183 0.63 -12.13 -10.91
CA ASP A 183 0.73 -12.76 -9.60
C ASP A 183 1.06 -11.72 -8.52
N PRO A 184 0.22 -11.56 -7.47
CA PRO A 184 0.36 -10.51 -6.49
C PRO A 184 1.65 -10.60 -5.66
N ASP A 185 2.26 -11.78 -5.54
CA ASP A 185 3.50 -11.99 -4.79
C ASP A 185 4.75 -11.67 -5.61
N TYR A 186 4.62 -11.61 -6.95
CA TYR A 186 5.74 -11.39 -7.87
C TYR A 186 5.68 -10.05 -8.62
N VAL A 187 4.73 -9.16 -8.32
CA VAL A 187 4.58 -7.87 -8.99
C VAL A 187 5.88 -7.06 -8.98
N GLU A 188 6.60 -7.04 -7.86
CA GLU A 188 7.87 -6.33 -7.76
C GLU A 188 8.96 -6.98 -8.62
N ALA A 189 9.10 -8.30 -8.59
CA ALA A 189 10.06 -9.03 -9.42
C ALA A 189 9.76 -8.83 -10.92
N MET A 190 8.48 -8.89 -11.32
CA MET A 190 8.05 -8.61 -12.69
C MET A 190 8.34 -7.16 -13.09
N GLY A 191 8.15 -6.22 -12.18
CA GLY A 191 8.48 -4.81 -12.38
C GLY A 191 9.97 -4.60 -12.66
N PHE A 192 10.86 -5.22 -11.89
CA PHE A 192 12.30 -5.14 -12.15
C PHE A 192 12.70 -5.83 -13.46
N ALA A 193 12.09 -6.97 -13.81
CA ALA A 193 12.30 -7.60 -15.11
C ALA A 193 11.85 -6.70 -16.27
N TRP A 194 10.70 -6.01 -16.11
CA TRP A 194 10.21 -5.04 -17.08
C TRP A 194 11.19 -3.85 -17.21
N LEU A 195 11.70 -3.31 -16.10
CA LEU A 195 12.70 -2.23 -16.11
C LEU A 195 13.99 -2.64 -16.84
N ALA A 196 14.49 -3.86 -16.60
CA ALA A 196 15.63 -4.40 -17.32
C ALA A 196 15.36 -4.48 -18.83
N ARG A 197 14.17 -4.96 -19.23
CA ARG A 197 13.74 -4.95 -20.64
C ARG A 197 13.71 -3.55 -21.24
N GLN A 198 13.17 -2.57 -20.50
CA GLN A 198 13.17 -1.16 -20.96
C GLN A 198 14.59 -0.67 -21.22
N THR A 199 15.53 -0.94 -20.32
CA THR A 199 16.94 -0.57 -20.47
C THR A 199 17.56 -1.21 -21.71
N LEU A 200 17.38 -2.51 -21.93
CA LEU A 200 17.88 -3.23 -23.11
C LEU A 200 17.27 -2.70 -24.41
N ALA A 201 16.02 -2.26 -24.37
CA ALA A 201 15.33 -1.68 -25.53
C ALA A 201 15.63 -0.18 -25.75
N GLY A 202 16.45 0.45 -24.89
CA GLY A 202 16.70 1.88 -24.97
C GLY A 202 15.49 2.76 -24.63
N LEU A 203 14.53 2.22 -23.88
CA LEU A 203 13.28 2.89 -23.51
C LEU A 203 13.33 3.42 -22.07
N PRO A 204 12.59 4.51 -21.76
CA PRO A 204 12.51 5.03 -20.39
C PRO A 204 11.88 4.04 -19.41
N GLY A 205 12.42 3.99 -18.19
CA GLY A 205 11.89 3.18 -17.08
C GLY A 205 11.26 4.01 -15.96
N ASN A 206 11.22 5.33 -16.05
CA ASN A 206 10.64 6.20 -15.03
C ASN A 206 9.45 7.00 -15.56
N LEU A 207 8.63 7.47 -14.63
CA LEU A 207 7.60 8.49 -14.85
C LEU A 207 8.02 9.77 -14.13
N PRO A 208 8.25 10.89 -14.87
CA PRO A 208 8.60 12.17 -14.24
C PRO A 208 7.56 12.66 -13.24
N SER A 209 6.27 12.43 -13.49
CA SER A 209 5.14 12.79 -12.61
C SER A 209 5.22 12.13 -11.23
N VAL A 210 5.89 10.97 -11.13
CA VAL A 210 6.07 10.23 -9.87
C VAL A 210 7.45 10.47 -9.27
N SER A 211 8.50 10.45 -10.12
CA SER A 211 9.89 10.52 -9.66
C SER A 211 10.39 11.94 -9.39
N GLY A 212 9.69 12.96 -9.88
CA GLY A 212 10.18 14.35 -9.86
C GLY A 212 11.37 14.59 -10.79
N ALA A 213 11.70 13.63 -11.67
CA ALA A 213 12.77 13.78 -12.65
C ALA A 213 12.40 14.82 -13.72
N ARG A 214 13.41 15.51 -14.25
CA ARG A 214 13.22 16.53 -15.30
C ARG A 214 12.72 15.99 -16.64
N GLY A 215 12.62 14.66 -16.80
CA GLY A 215 12.12 14.01 -18.00
C GLY A 215 12.30 12.49 -17.95
N PRO A 216 11.81 11.78 -18.97
CA PRO A 216 12.01 10.34 -19.10
C PRO A 216 13.49 9.99 -19.17
N ARG A 217 13.89 8.86 -18.57
CA ARG A 217 15.28 8.37 -18.53
C ARG A 217 15.32 6.86 -18.71
N ILE A 218 16.29 6.41 -19.47
CA ILE A 218 16.71 5.00 -19.46
C ILE A 218 17.41 4.77 -18.12
N LEU A 219 17.01 3.74 -17.41
CA LEU A 219 17.51 3.44 -16.08
C LEU A 219 18.45 2.23 -16.11
N GLY A 220 19.37 2.20 -15.13
CA GLY A 220 20.35 1.11 -15.02
C GLY A 220 21.59 1.30 -15.88
N ALA A 221 22.51 0.33 -15.78
CA ALA A 221 23.75 0.24 -16.55
C ALA A 221 23.92 -1.17 -17.10
N ILE A 222 24.42 -1.27 -18.33
CA ILE A 222 24.77 -2.54 -18.97
C ILE A 222 26.28 -2.66 -18.88
N HIS A 223 26.76 -3.69 -18.21
CA HIS A 223 28.17 -4.03 -18.13
C HIS A 223 28.42 -5.20 -19.08
N PRO A 224 29.12 -4.99 -20.22
CA PRO A 224 29.50 -6.10 -21.08
C PRO A 224 30.48 -7.02 -20.36
N ALA A 225 30.41 -8.32 -20.68
CA ALA A 225 31.30 -9.35 -20.15
C ALA A 225 32.74 -9.16 -20.67
#